data_c7f9a3176882b80fa3f5429f06280628
#
_entry.id   c7f9a3176882b80fa3f5429f06280628
#
_cell.length_a   1.000
_cell.length_b   1.000
_cell.length_c   1.000
_cell.angle_alpha   90.00
_cell.angle_beta   90.00
_cell.angle_gamma   90.00
#
_symmetry.space_group_name_H-M   'P 1'
#
loop_
_entity.id
_entity.type
_entity.pdbx_description
1 polymer ?
#
loop_
_entity_poly.entity_id
_entity_poly.type
_entity_poly.pdbx_seq_one_letter_code
_entity_poly.pdbx_strand_id
1 'polypeptide(L)'
;SVEAVGELAGGARADGAQKIFVFATSAVRDAANGRIFTERCEAICGTKVEIVSGEEEAVLSYIGASEGGACGMIDIGGGSTEFTLGEDERILGAVSLQMGAVRMNAQRPILKYEDYAATVEQCRRMIQRDAQGLLAFETKPEWVGVGGTMTTLGAMERAIPLFDAQTCEGMTLDLPTVAGWGRRLARMSMAERRQVPGLMAHRADIIPSGVAILEAAMREFGVNELRLSAHGNMDGYLK
;
A
#
# COMPACT_ATOMS: atom_id res chain seq x y z
N SER A 1 -9.47 13.04 12.40
CA SER A 1 -9.85 12.28 11.17
C SER A 1 -11.13 12.79 10.53
N VAL A 2 -12.28 12.88 11.25
CA VAL A 2 -13.56 13.40 10.68
C VAL A 2 -13.38 14.84 10.18
N GLU A 3 -12.75 15.72 10.99
CA GLU A 3 -12.45 17.10 10.62
C GLU A 3 -11.60 17.18 9.34
N ALA A 4 -10.55 16.35 9.22
CA ALA A 4 -9.70 16.30 8.03
C ALA A 4 -10.51 15.92 6.75
N VAL A 5 -11.47 15.00 6.86
CA VAL A 5 -12.36 14.68 5.73
C VAL A 5 -13.22 15.89 5.35
N GLY A 6 -13.73 16.63 6.34
CA GLY A 6 -14.49 17.87 6.13
C GLY A 6 -13.64 18.97 5.46
N GLU A 7 -12.40 19.15 5.91
CA GLU A 7 -11.45 20.11 5.33
C GLU A 7 -11.13 19.78 3.88
N LEU A 8 -10.82 18.52 3.57
CA LEU A 8 -10.55 18.06 2.20
C LEU A 8 -11.77 18.25 1.29
N ALA A 9 -12.98 17.88 1.77
CA ALA A 9 -14.19 18.07 1.01
C ALA A 9 -14.53 19.56 0.79
N GLY A 10 -14.26 20.40 1.80
CA GLY A 10 -14.39 21.85 1.70
C GLY A 10 -13.42 22.47 0.70
N GLY A 11 -12.15 22.07 0.72
CA GLY A 11 -11.11 22.47 -0.23
C GLY A 11 -11.49 22.09 -1.65
N ALA A 12 -11.86 20.83 -1.89
CA ALA A 12 -12.27 20.38 -3.22
C ALA A 12 -13.46 21.19 -3.79
N ARG A 13 -14.43 21.56 -2.94
CA ARG A 13 -15.54 22.45 -3.40
C ARG A 13 -15.06 23.86 -3.71
N ALA A 14 -14.16 24.40 -2.91
CA ALA A 14 -13.58 25.72 -3.15
C ALA A 14 -12.81 25.75 -4.46
N ASP A 15 -12.17 24.64 -4.83
CA ASP A 15 -11.46 24.45 -6.10
C ASP A 15 -12.40 24.11 -7.29
N GLY A 16 -13.71 24.09 -7.07
CA GLY A 16 -14.72 23.92 -8.11
C GLY A 16 -15.13 22.48 -8.40
N ALA A 17 -14.81 21.52 -7.54
CA ALA A 17 -15.26 20.14 -7.71
C ALA A 17 -16.80 20.05 -7.68
N GLN A 18 -17.39 19.50 -8.73
CA GLN A 18 -18.84 19.32 -8.87
C GLN A 18 -19.36 18.09 -8.15
N LYS A 19 -18.50 17.07 -7.99
CA LYS A 19 -18.81 15.84 -7.28
C LYS A 19 -17.66 15.47 -6.36
N ILE A 20 -17.98 14.93 -5.21
CA ILE A 20 -17.04 14.42 -4.23
C ILE A 20 -17.44 12.98 -3.91
N PHE A 21 -16.51 12.07 -4.05
CA PHE A 21 -16.65 10.70 -3.62
C PHE A 21 -15.81 10.48 -2.37
N VAL A 22 -16.36 9.77 -1.39
CA VAL A 22 -15.66 9.42 -0.17
C VAL A 22 -15.81 7.92 0.03
N PHE A 23 -14.70 7.24 0.06
CA PHE A 23 -14.69 5.81 0.40
C PHE A 23 -13.68 5.54 1.53
N ALA A 24 -13.89 4.45 2.22
CA ALA A 24 -13.08 4.01 3.34
C ALA A 24 -12.66 2.54 3.14
N THR A 25 -11.47 2.21 3.59
CA THR A 25 -10.83 0.92 3.38
C THR A 25 -10.58 0.20 4.72
N SER A 26 -9.62 -0.70 4.79
CA SER A 26 -9.30 -1.61 5.89
C SER A 26 -9.42 -0.96 7.29
N ALA A 27 -8.86 0.22 7.50
CA ALA A 27 -8.85 0.85 8.82
C ALA A 27 -10.26 1.14 9.38
N VAL A 28 -11.21 1.53 8.52
CA VAL A 28 -12.60 1.81 8.88
C VAL A 28 -13.43 0.53 8.81
N ARG A 29 -13.22 -0.28 7.80
CA ARG A 29 -13.89 -1.57 7.59
C ARG A 29 -13.74 -2.49 8.80
N ASP A 30 -12.54 -2.56 9.38
CA ASP A 30 -12.20 -3.45 10.48
C ASP A 30 -12.46 -2.85 11.87
N ALA A 31 -12.76 -1.55 11.95
CA ALA A 31 -12.99 -0.87 13.22
C ALA A 31 -14.38 -1.17 13.79
N ALA A 32 -14.45 -1.52 15.07
CA ALA A 32 -15.71 -1.74 15.77
C ALA A 32 -16.66 -0.52 15.75
N ASN A 33 -16.10 0.69 15.61
CA ASN A 33 -16.81 1.96 15.51
C ASN A 33 -16.80 2.56 14.09
N GLY A 34 -16.45 1.78 13.07
CA GLY A 34 -16.35 2.24 11.68
C GLY A 34 -17.61 2.94 11.19
N ARG A 35 -18.78 2.38 11.51
CA ARG A 35 -20.07 2.98 11.16
C ARG A 35 -20.29 4.37 11.79
N ILE A 36 -19.91 4.56 13.05
CA ILE A 36 -20.00 5.87 13.72
C ILE A 36 -19.07 6.88 13.01
N PHE A 37 -17.91 6.43 12.56
CA PHE A 37 -16.97 7.26 11.81
C PHE A 37 -17.57 7.68 10.46
N THR A 38 -18.11 6.74 9.67
CA THR A 38 -18.71 7.06 8.36
C THR A 38 -19.90 8.00 8.48
N GLU A 39 -20.83 7.75 9.44
CA GLU A 39 -21.98 8.63 9.70
C GLU A 39 -21.55 10.07 10.01
N ARG A 40 -20.47 10.25 10.79
CA ARG A 40 -19.91 11.59 11.08
C ARG A 40 -19.26 12.24 9.87
N CYS A 41 -18.55 11.46 9.05
CA CYS A 41 -17.95 11.96 7.81
C CYS A 41 -19.05 12.37 6.82
N GLU A 42 -20.10 11.58 6.66
CA GLU A 42 -21.27 11.90 5.82
C GLU A 42 -21.93 13.22 6.25
N ALA A 43 -22.10 13.41 7.55
CA ALA A 43 -22.70 14.63 8.10
C ALA A 43 -21.85 15.88 7.81
N ILE A 44 -20.51 15.78 7.82
CA ILE A 44 -19.63 16.92 7.63
C ILE A 44 -19.36 17.20 6.15
N CYS A 45 -19.20 16.16 5.31
CA CYS A 45 -18.92 16.34 3.88
C CYS A 45 -20.18 16.37 3.00
N GLY A 46 -21.37 16.05 3.54
CA GLY A 46 -22.62 16.11 2.79
C GLY A 46 -22.72 15.11 1.63
N THR A 47 -21.94 14.03 1.68
CA THR A 47 -21.94 12.94 0.70
C THR A 47 -21.83 11.59 1.42
N LYS A 48 -22.34 10.54 0.82
CA LYS A 48 -22.26 9.18 1.35
C LYS A 48 -20.81 8.71 1.42
N VAL A 49 -20.47 7.99 2.49
CA VAL A 49 -19.18 7.32 2.63
C VAL A 49 -19.35 5.83 2.32
N GLU A 50 -18.68 5.35 1.31
CA GLU A 50 -18.69 3.94 0.92
C GLU A 50 -17.57 3.19 1.65
N ILE A 51 -17.88 2.04 2.23
CA ILE A 51 -16.86 1.14 2.80
C ILE A 51 -16.64 0.05 1.76
N VAL A 52 -15.51 0.12 1.06
CA VAL A 52 -15.16 -0.88 0.05
C VAL A 52 -14.62 -2.16 0.71
N SER A 53 -14.95 -3.30 0.14
CA SER A 53 -14.37 -4.59 0.53
C SER A 53 -12.88 -4.65 0.16
N GLY A 54 -12.16 -5.63 0.71
CA GLY A 54 -10.75 -5.80 0.35
C GLY A 54 -10.56 -6.22 -1.11
N GLU A 55 -11.48 -6.98 -1.67
CA GLU A 55 -11.45 -7.38 -3.08
C GLU A 55 -11.75 -6.19 -4.00
N GLU A 56 -12.73 -5.35 -3.66
CA GLU A 56 -13.00 -4.10 -4.38
C GLU A 56 -11.80 -3.14 -4.31
N GLU A 57 -11.17 -2.99 -3.14
CA GLU A 57 -9.95 -2.20 -2.98
C GLU A 57 -8.82 -2.70 -3.88
N ALA A 58 -8.62 -4.03 -3.98
CA ALA A 58 -7.65 -4.65 -4.86
C ALA A 58 -7.94 -4.37 -6.35
N VAL A 59 -9.20 -4.48 -6.77
CA VAL A 59 -9.64 -4.18 -8.15
C VAL A 59 -9.44 -2.70 -8.47
N LEU A 60 -9.83 -1.80 -7.57
CA LEU A 60 -9.66 -0.36 -7.76
C LEU A 60 -8.18 0.01 -7.90
N SER A 61 -7.31 -0.53 -7.05
CA SER A 61 -5.86 -0.28 -7.15
C SER A 61 -5.28 -0.79 -8.47
N TYR A 62 -5.73 -1.95 -8.94
CA TYR A 62 -5.33 -2.49 -10.25
C TYR A 62 -5.77 -1.58 -11.40
N ILE A 63 -7.04 -1.16 -11.43
CA ILE A 63 -7.56 -0.25 -12.46
C ILE A 63 -6.79 1.09 -12.44
N GLY A 64 -6.44 1.57 -11.25
CA GLY A 64 -5.68 2.82 -11.09
C GLY A 64 -4.28 2.76 -11.67
N ALA A 65 -3.54 1.67 -11.41
CA ALA A 65 -2.11 1.55 -11.66
C ALA A 65 -1.73 0.75 -12.91
N SER A 66 -2.64 -0.09 -13.45
CA SER A 66 -2.39 -0.87 -14.67
C SER A 66 -2.35 0.03 -15.90
N GLU A 67 -1.37 -0.22 -16.76
CA GLU A 67 -1.20 0.42 -18.07
C GLU A 67 -1.62 -0.51 -19.23
N GLY A 68 -2.25 -1.63 -18.93
CA GLY A 68 -2.67 -2.66 -19.89
C GLY A 68 -1.70 -3.85 -19.93
N GLY A 69 -2.07 -4.89 -20.70
CA GLY A 69 -1.34 -6.15 -20.78
C GLY A 69 -1.48 -7.01 -19.54
N ALA A 70 -0.65 -8.06 -19.44
CA ALA A 70 -0.60 -8.93 -18.27
C ALA A 70 0.10 -8.22 -17.12
N CYS A 71 -0.62 -7.91 -16.05
CA CYS A 71 -0.14 -7.14 -14.92
C CYS A 71 -0.41 -7.86 -13.61
N GLY A 72 0.61 -7.92 -12.76
CA GLY A 72 0.50 -8.25 -11.34
C GLY A 72 0.63 -6.99 -10.50
N MET A 73 -0.21 -6.81 -9.49
CA MET A 73 -0.16 -5.64 -8.61
C MET A 73 0.01 -6.04 -7.15
N ILE A 74 0.81 -5.25 -6.44
CA ILE A 74 0.99 -5.31 -4.99
C ILE A 74 0.68 -3.93 -4.42
N ASP A 75 -0.40 -3.78 -3.66
CA ASP A 75 -0.75 -2.55 -2.93
C ASP A 75 -0.55 -2.76 -1.43
N ILE A 76 0.42 -2.06 -0.82
CA ILE A 76 0.71 -2.17 0.60
C ILE A 76 0.14 -0.97 1.33
N GLY A 77 -1.03 -1.18 1.93
CA GLY A 77 -1.70 -0.22 2.79
C GLY A 77 -1.23 -0.26 4.25
N GLY A 78 -1.93 0.51 5.09
CA GLY A 78 -1.68 0.51 6.54
C GLY A 78 -2.23 -0.73 7.26
N GLY A 79 -3.43 -1.18 6.89
CA GLY A 79 -4.14 -2.29 7.54
C GLY A 79 -4.10 -3.60 6.75
N SER A 80 -4.08 -3.52 5.44
CA SER A 80 -4.11 -4.67 4.53
C SER A 80 -3.05 -4.55 3.44
N THR A 81 -2.88 -5.62 2.68
CA THR A 81 -2.12 -5.68 1.43
C THR A 81 -2.96 -6.42 0.42
N GLU A 82 -3.12 -5.82 -0.73
CA GLU A 82 -3.88 -6.35 -1.85
C GLU A 82 -2.92 -6.91 -2.91
N PHE A 83 -3.30 -8.07 -3.46
CA PHE A 83 -2.64 -8.70 -4.61
C PHE A 83 -3.67 -8.90 -5.70
N THR A 84 -3.35 -8.47 -6.90
CA THR A 84 -4.22 -8.63 -8.07
C THR A 84 -3.41 -9.12 -9.26
N LEU A 85 -3.97 -10.07 -9.98
CA LEU A 85 -3.50 -10.48 -11.30
C LEU A 85 -4.57 -10.16 -12.31
N GLY A 86 -4.18 -9.59 -13.43
CA GLY A 86 -5.09 -9.25 -14.50
C GLY A 86 -4.40 -9.15 -15.86
N GLU A 87 -5.19 -9.00 -16.89
CA GLU A 87 -4.77 -8.77 -18.26
C GLU A 87 -5.71 -7.72 -18.86
N ASP A 88 -5.18 -6.58 -19.23
CA ASP A 88 -5.94 -5.39 -19.61
C ASP A 88 -6.97 -5.02 -18.50
N GLU A 89 -8.26 -4.98 -18.87
CA GLU A 89 -9.35 -4.69 -17.92
C GLU A 89 -9.88 -5.96 -17.21
N ARG A 90 -9.39 -7.15 -17.58
CA ARG A 90 -9.85 -8.41 -17.03
C ARG A 90 -9.09 -8.78 -15.77
N ILE A 91 -9.76 -8.82 -14.63
CA ILE A 91 -9.23 -9.38 -13.39
C ILE A 91 -9.24 -10.90 -13.46
N LEU A 92 -8.08 -11.51 -13.32
CA LEU A 92 -7.91 -12.98 -13.27
C LEU A 92 -8.03 -13.49 -11.84
N GLY A 93 -7.63 -12.68 -10.86
CA GLY A 93 -7.77 -12.96 -9.44
C GLY A 93 -7.34 -11.78 -8.59
N ALA A 94 -7.98 -11.64 -7.44
CA ALA A 94 -7.67 -10.62 -6.44
C ALA A 94 -7.84 -11.17 -5.04
N VAL A 95 -7.00 -10.71 -4.11
CA VAL A 95 -7.10 -11.04 -2.69
C VAL A 95 -6.60 -9.89 -1.84
N SER A 96 -7.24 -9.66 -0.70
CA SER A 96 -6.79 -8.72 0.34
C SER A 96 -6.41 -9.49 1.60
N LEU A 97 -5.19 -9.33 2.05
CA LEU A 97 -4.67 -9.94 3.26
C LEU A 97 -4.61 -8.91 4.39
N GLN A 98 -4.98 -9.33 5.61
CA GLN A 98 -4.89 -8.51 6.83
C GLN A 98 -3.41 -8.31 7.26
N MET A 99 -2.62 -7.73 6.36
CA MET A 99 -1.16 -7.64 6.39
C MET A 99 -0.72 -6.25 5.88
N GLY A 100 -0.99 -5.19 6.65
CA GLY A 100 -0.58 -3.83 6.32
C GLY A 100 0.60 -3.35 7.17
N ALA A 101 1.30 -2.30 6.72
CA ALA A 101 2.50 -1.79 7.38
C ALA A 101 2.25 -1.37 8.85
N VAL A 102 1.14 -0.69 9.13
CA VAL A 102 0.75 -0.28 10.50
C VAL A 102 0.35 -1.48 11.33
N ARG A 103 -0.44 -2.39 10.76
CA ARG A 103 -0.91 -3.60 11.44
C ARG A 103 0.26 -4.51 11.84
N MET A 104 1.18 -4.76 10.94
CA MET A 104 2.36 -5.61 11.22
C MET A 104 3.28 -4.95 12.25
N ASN A 105 3.49 -3.64 12.16
CA ASN A 105 4.25 -2.90 13.16
C ASN A 105 3.61 -2.94 14.55
N ALA A 106 2.26 -2.84 14.63
CA ALA A 106 1.55 -2.93 15.90
C ALA A 106 1.64 -4.33 16.53
N GLN A 107 1.65 -5.38 15.72
CA GLN A 107 1.83 -6.76 16.19
C GLN A 107 3.27 -7.06 16.61
N ARG A 108 4.24 -6.58 15.85
CA ARG A 108 5.67 -6.77 16.08
C ARG A 108 6.46 -5.56 15.58
N PRO A 109 6.75 -4.60 16.46
CA PRO A 109 7.67 -3.50 16.13
C PRO A 109 9.04 -4.04 15.72
N ILE A 110 9.60 -3.53 14.62
CA ILE A 110 10.92 -3.94 14.15
C ILE A 110 11.97 -3.05 14.81
N LEU A 111 12.63 -3.59 15.84
CA LEU A 111 13.68 -2.91 16.62
C LEU A 111 15.07 -3.45 16.30
N LYS A 112 15.18 -4.62 15.70
CA LYS A 112 16.41 -5.30 15.29
C LYS A 112 16.17 -6.20 14.09
N TYR A 113 17.25 -6.71 13.51
CA TYR A 113 17.18 -7.52 12.31
C TYR A 113 16.37 -8.82 12.48
N GLU A 114 16.43 -9.45 13.64
CA GLU A 114 15.69 -10.67 13.93
C GLU A 114 14.17 -10.46 13.89
N ASP A 115 13.71 -9.26 14.34
CA ASP A 115 12.29 -8.90 14.24
C ASP A 115 11.87 -8.73 12.78
N TYR A 116 12.73 -8.10 11.96
CA TYR A 116 12.51 -7.96 10.53
C TYR A 116 12.41 -9.31 9.83
N ALA A 117 13.39 -10.18 10.04
CA ALA A 117 13.41 -11.52 9.45
C ALA A 117 12.19 -12.36 9.86
N ALA A 118 11.77 -12.27 11.13
CA ALA A 118 10.58 -12.94 11.62
C ALA A 118 9.29 -12.36 11.00
N THR A 119 9.25 -11.05 10.74
CA THR A 119 8.12 -10.41 10.06
C THR A 119 8.04 -10.84 8.60
N VAL A 120 9.16 -10.86 7.86
CA VAL A 120 9.22 -11.39 6.49
C VAL A 120 8.68 -12.80 6.45
N GLU A 121 9.15 -13.68 7.33
CA GLU A 121 8.71 -15.08 7.36
C GLU A 121 7.23 -15.23 7.75
N GLN A 122 6.72 -14.38 8.64
CA GLN A 122 5.28 -14.33 8.97
C GLN A 122 4.46 -13.94 7.75
N CYS A 123 4.86 -12.89 7.03
CA CYS A 123 4.19 -12.42 5.82
C CYS A 123 4.20 -13.50 4.71
N ARG A 124 5.34 -14.18 4.51
CA ARG A 124 5.43 -15.30 3.56
C ARG A 124 4.39 -16.38 3.83
N ARG A 125 4.30 -16.84 5.09
CA ARG A 125 3.29 -17.83 5.49
C ARG A 125 1.86 -17.37 5.28
N MET A 126 1.56 -16.09 5.51
CA MET A 126 0.24 -15.52 5.24
C MET A 126 -0.07 -15.54 3.74
N ILE A 127 0.88 -15.14 2.89
CA ILE A 127 0.72 -15.18 1.43
C ILE A 127 0.53 -16.61 0.94
N GLN A 128 1.36 -17.57 1.38
CA GLN A 128 1.26 -18.98 1.02
C GLN A 128 -0.08 -19.59 1.40
N ARG A 129 -0.66 -19.19 2.54
CA ARG A 129 -1.94 -19.69 3.01
C ARG A 129 -3.13 -19.06 2.29
N ASP A 130 -3.12 -17.72 2.15
CA ASP A 130 -4.31 -16.95 1.81
C ASP A 130 -4.34 -16.49 0.34
N ALA A 131 -3.19 -16.54 -0.38
CA ALA A 131 -3.08 -16.17 -1.78
C ALA A 131 -2.76 -17.34 -2.72
N GLN A 132 -3.02 -18.59 -2.30
CA GLN A 132 -2.70 -19.81 -3.07
C GLN A 132 -3.25 -19.78 -4.50
N GLY A 133 -4.48 -19.24 -4.69
CA GLY A 133 -5.08 -19.13 -6.01
C GLY A 133 -4.28 -18.24 -6.96
N LEU A 134 -3.68 -17.16 -6.44
CA LEU A 134 -2.84 -16.28 -7.23
C LEU A 134 -1.45 -16.87 -7.50
N LEU A 135 -0.87 -17.57 -6.53
CA LEU A 135 0.44 -18.23 -6.68
C LEU A 135 0.42 -19.36 -7.72
N ALA A 136 -0.74 -19.91 -8.02
CA ALA A 136 -0.92 -20.99 -9.01
C ALA A 136 -0.94 -20.50 -10.48
N PHE A 137 -1.00 -19.18 -10.72
CA PHE A 137 -0.95 -18.67 -12.08
C PHE A 137 0.46 -18.80 -12.68
N GLU A 138 0.54 -19.41 -13.85
CA GLU A 138 1.82 -19.63 -14.57
C GLU A 138 2.30 -18.39 -15.35
N THR A 139 1.47 -17.34 -15.46
CA THR A 139 1.83 -16.11 -16.16
C THR A 139 2.92 -15.37 -15.38
N LYS A 140 3.88 -14.79 -16.12
CA LYS A 140 4.87 -13.85 -15.56
C LYS A 140 4.48 -12.42 -15.97
N PRO A 141 3.53 -11.81 -15.29
CA PRO A 141 3.11 -10.46 -15.61
C PRO A 141 4.23 -9.46 -15.28
N GLU A 142 4.16 -8.26 -15.85
CA GLU A 142 4.85 -7.12 -15.29
C GLU A 142 4.24 -6.81 -13.90
N TRP A 143 5.09 -6.58 -12.91
CA TRP A 143 4.60 -6.29 -11.55
C TRP A 143 4.65 -4.81 -11.25
N VAL A 144 3.56 -4.31 -10.67
CA VAL A 144 3.41 -2.92 -10.25
C VAL A 144 3.22 -2.87 -8.74
N GLY A 145 3.99 -2.00 -8.10
CA GLY A 145 3.89 -1.72 -6.68
C GLY A 145 3.19 -0.40 -6.41
N VAL A 146 2.18 -0.41 -5.54
CA VAL A 146 1.33 0.74 -5.20
C VAL A 146 1.36 0.97 -3.68
N GLY A 147 0.97 2.17 -3.29
CA GLY A 147 0.79 2.53 -1.89
C GLY A 147 2.00 3.22 -1.26
N GLY A 148 1.80 3.62 -0.01
CA GLY A 148 2.77 4.47 0.68
C GLY A 148 4.11 3.82 0.98
N THR A 149 4.20 2.49 1.06
CA THR A 149 5.47 1.76 1.21
C THR A 149 6.30 1.90 -0.05
N MET A 150 5.69 1.72 -1.22
CA MET A 150 6.35 1.78 -2.52
C MET A 150 6.93 3.16 -2.80
N THR A 151 6.09 4.19 -2.71
CA THR A 151 6.52 5.57 -2.95
C THR A 151 7.56 6.06 -1.93
N THR A 152 7.47 5.61 -0.67
CA THR A 152 8.49 5.91 0.34
C THR A 152 9.83 5.24 0.01
N LEU A 153 9.84 3.95 -0.40
CA LEU A 153 11.06 3.27 -0.82
C LEU A 153 11.69 3.91 -2.05
N GLY A 154 10.89 4.28 -3.05
CA GLY A 154 11.36 5.01 -4.22
C GLY A 154 12.00 6.35 -3.86
N ALA A 155 11.37 7.10 -2.96
CA ALA A 155 11.92 8.36 -2.46
C ALA A 155 13.23 8.19 -1.69
N MET A 156 13.32 7.14 -0.87
CA MET A 156 14.56 6.79 -0.12
C MET A 156 15.70 6.38 -1.07
N GLU A 157 15.40 5.57 -2.08
CA GLU A 157 16.39 5.10 -3.07
C GLU A 157 16.98 6.28 -3.87
N ARG A 158 16.16 7.26 -4.21
CA ARG A 158 16.60 8.48 -4.88
C ARG A 158 17.08 9.58 -3.93
N ALA A 159 17.03 9.36 -2.62
CA ALA A 159 17.35 10.36 -1.60
C ALA A 159 16.62 11.71 -1.82
N ILE A 160 15.32 11.65 -2.16
CA ILE A 160 14.50 12.83 -2.46
C ILE A 160 14.31 13.64 -1.16
N PRO A 161 14.76 14.90 -1.09
CA PRO A 161 14.73 15.65 0.16
C PRO A 161 13.33 16.09 0.57
N LEU A 162 12.44 16.34 -0.40
CA LEU A 162 11.03 16.64 -0.18
C LEU A 162 10.20 15.57 -0.86
N PHE A 163 9.46 14.80 -0.06
CA PHE A 163 8.66 13.69 -0.56
C PHE A 163 7.58 14.17 -1.54
N ASP A 164 7.60 13.58 -2.73
CA ASP A 164 6.55 13.70 -3.74
C ASP A 164 6.37 12.33 -4.40
N ALA A 165 5.18 11.76 -4.26
CA ALA A 165 4.87 10.43 -4.80
C ALA A 165 5.04 10.37 -6.32
N GLN A 166 4.71 11.45 -7.04
CA GLN A 166 4.82 11.52 -8.51
C GLN A 166 6.27 11.39 -8.99
N THR A 167 7.25 11.79 -8.20
CA THR A 167 8.67 11.62 -8.55
C THR A 167 9.12 10.16 -8.56
N CYS A 168 8.31 9.27 -7.99
CA CYS A 168 8.57 7.83 -7.96
C CYS A 168 7.82 7.07 -9.07
N GLU A 169 6.94 7.74 -9.84
CA GLU A 169 6.19 7.11 -10.94
C GLU A 169 7.13 6.50 -11.97
N GLY A 170 6.87 5.25 -12.37
CA GLY A 170 7.66 4.51 -13.35
C GLY A 170 9.04 4.04 -12.90
N MET A 171 9.46 4.33 -11.65
CA MET A 171 10.70 3.76 -11.11
C MET A 171 10.58 2.27 -10.94
N THR A 172 11.71 1.56 -11.05
CA THR A 172 11.77 0.13 -10.72
C THR A 172 12.54 -0.11 -9.43
N LEU A 173 12.12 -1.13 -8.69
CA LEU A 173 12.84 -1.66 -7.52
C LEU A 173 13.05 -3.16 -7.69
N ASP A 174 14.28 -3.60 -7.57
CA ASP A 174 14.62 -5.02 -7.55
C ASP A 174 14.59 -5.60 -6.13
N LEU A 175 14.43 -6.92 -6.05
CA LEU A 175 14.41 -7.64 -4.77
C LEU A 175 15.69 -7.44 -3.92
N PRO A 176 16.92 -7.44 -4.49
CA PRO A 176 18.13 -7.11 -3.74
C PRO A 176 18.09 -5.74 -3.07
N THR A 177 17.62 -4.70 -3.75
CA THR A 177 17.46 -3.33 -3.25
C THR A 177 16.44 -3.31 -2.10
N VAL A 178 15.25 -3.91 -2.30
CA VAL A 178 14.21 -4.01 -1.26
C VAL A 178 14.74 -4.71 -0.01
N ALA A 179 15.35 -5.88 -0.16
CA ALA A 179 15.95 -6.62 0.95
C ALA A 179 17.12 -5.87 1.60
N GLY A 180 17.88 -5.10 0.84
CA GLY A 180 18.94 -4.22 1.31
C GLY A 180 18.42 -3.13 2.24
N TRP A 181 17.36 -2.44 1.83
CA TRP A 181 16.68 -1.45 2.67
C TRP A 181 16.09 -2.06 3.94
N GLY A 182 15.44 -3.23 3.83
CA GLY A 182 14.91 -3.93 5.00
C GLY A 182 15.97 -4.21 6.05
N ARG A 183 17.12 -4.77 5.65
CA ARG A 183 18.25 -5.03 6.54
C ARG A 183 18.85 -3.76 7.14
N ARG A 184 18.93 -2.68 6.36
CA ARG A 184 19.47 -1.40 6.79
C ARG A 184 18.54 -0.75 7.82
N LEU A 185 17.27 -0.60 7.52
CA LEU A 185 16.27 -0.01 8.41
C LEU A 185 16.13 -0.77 9.73
N ALA A 186 16.18 -2.10 9.68
CA ALA A 186 16.07 -2.93 10.88
C ALA A 186 17.23 -2.76 11.88
N ARG A 187 18.40 -2.26 11.41
CA ARG A 187 19.57 -1.98 12.24
C ARG A 187 19.66 -0.54 12.75
N MET A 188 18.82 0.35 12.19
CA MET A 188 18.78 1.75 12.57
C MET A 188 17.90 1.95 13.79
N SER A 189 18.33 2.84 14.70
CA SER A 189 17.46 3.43 15.72
C SER A 189 16.36 4.28 15.08
N MET A 190 15.31 4.58 15.84
CA MET A 190 14.24 5.48 15.37
C MET A 190 14.77 6.87 14.98
N ALA A 191 15.76 7.38 15.70
CA ALA A 191 16.38 8.67 15.41
C ALA A 191 17.11 8.65 14.06
N GLU A 192 17.86 7.59 13.77
CA GLU A 192 18.54 7.40 12.49
C GLU A 192 17.58 7.24 11.33
N ARG A 193 16.50 6.44 11.50
CA ARG A 193 15.45 6.27 10.47
C ARG A 193 14.86 7.62 10.07
N ARG A 194 14.56 8.50 11.03
CA ARG A 194 14.01 9.84 10.79
C ARG A 194 14.93 10.77 10.00
N GLN A 195 16.22 10.43 9.89
CA GLN A 195 17.21 11.19 9.12
C GLN A 195 17.45 10.62 7.72
N VAL A 196 16.81 9.50 7.36
CA VAL A 196 16.96 8.92 6.01
C VAL A 196 16.31 9.85 5.00
N PRO A 197 17.09 10.36 4.01
CA PRO A 197 16.50 11.18 2.95
C PRO A 197 15.39 10.43 2.21
N GLY A 198 14.30 11.10 1.91
CA GLY A 198 13.12 10.49 1.28
C GLY A 198 12.14 9.82 2.25
N LEU A 199 12.55 9.54 3.47
CA LEU A 199 11.67 8.95 4.49
C LEU A 199 10.97 10.04 5.30
N MET A 200 9.65 10.11 5.18
CA MET A 200 8.85 10.99 6.03
C MET A 200 8.94 10.55 7.50
N ALA A 201 9.26 11.49 8.41
CA ALA A 201 9.50 11.20 9.82
C ALA A 201 8.36 10.44 10.52
N HIS A 202 7.10 10.67 10.13
CA HIS A 202 5.93 9.99 10.68
C HIS A 202 5.73 8.56 10.15
N ARG A 203 6.55 8.11 9.18
CA ARG A 203 6.56 6.74 8.68
C ARG A 203 7.75 5.92 9.16
N ALA A 204 8.67 6.53 9.92
CA ALA A 204 9.91 5.90 10.35
C ALA A 204 9.74 4.63 11.20
N ASP A 205 8.61 4.50 11.88
CA ASP A 205 8.25 3.34 12.68
C ASP A 205 7.68 2.20 11.85
N ILE A 206 6.84 2.50 10.84
CA ILE A 206 6.09 1.50 10.07
C ILE A 206 6.81 1.04 8.80
N ILE A 207 7.71 1.86 8.23
CA ILE A 207 8.34 1.54 6.94
C ILE A 207 9.10 0.22 6.96
N PRO A 208 9.81 -0.21 8.03
CA PRO A 208 10.47 -1.51 8.04
C PRO A 208 9.47 -2.67 7.89
N SER A 209 8.26 -2.54 8.45
CA SER A 209 7.19 -3.53 8.30
C SER A 209 6.64 -3.56 6.88
N GLY A 210 6.44 -2.39 6.25
CA GLY A 210 6.05 -2.32 4.83
C GLY A 210 7.09 -2.97 3.91
N VAL A 211 8.38 -2.71 4.15
CA VAL A 211 9.48 -3.35 3.39
C VAL A 211 9.52 -4.86 3.61
N ALA A 212 9.25 -5.34 4.83
CA ALA A 212 9.18 -6.78 5.11
C ALA A 212 8.03 -7.46 4.36
N ILE A 213 6.87 -6.79 4.26
CA ILE A 213 5.73 -7.27 3.46
C ILE A 213 6.13 -7.34 1.98
N LEU A 214 6.75 -6.29 1.44
CA LEU A 214 7.17 -6.25 0.04
C LEU A 214 8.19 -7.34 -0.27
N GLU A 215 9.23 -7.49 0.56
CA GLU A 215 10.23 -8.56 0.39
C GLU A 215 9.58 -9.95 0.39
N ALA A 216 8.64 -10.19 1.31
CA ALA A 216 7.90 -11.45 1.38
C ALA A 216 7.08 -11.68 0.11
N ALA A 217 6.34 -10.68 -0.36
CA ALA A 217 5.53 -10.76 -1.57
C ALA A 217 6.38 -11.04 -2.82
N MET A 218 7.45 -10.28 -3.02
CA MET A 218 8.35 -10.49 -4.16
C MET A 218 8.94 -11.91 -4.17
N ARG A 219 9.30 -12.44 -3.00
CA ARG A 219 9.82 -13.82 -2.90
C ARG A 219 8.78 -14.87 -3.24
N GLU A 220 7.56 -14.75 -2.72
CA GLU A 220 6.49 -15.75 -2.91
C GLU A 220 5.94 -15.74 -4.33
N PHE A 221 5.80 -14.58 -4.96
CA PHE A 221 5.34 -14.46 -6.34
C PHE A 221 6.49 -14.58 -7.38
N GLY A 222 7.74 -14.77 -6.93
CA GLY A 222 8.90 -14.89 -7.82
C GLY A 222 9.21 -13.58 -8.59
N VAL A 223 8.90 -12.44 -7.98
CA VAL A 223 9.11 -11.10 -8.56
C VAL A 223 10.54 -10.67 -8.33
N ASN A 224 11.32 -10.53 -9.41
CA ASN A 224 12.69 -10.04 -9.31
C ASN A 224 12.76 -8.52 -9.31
N GLU A 225 11.85 -7.87 -10.02
CA GLU A 225 11.75 -6.41 -10.16
C GLU A 225 10.27 -6.03 -10.29
N LEU A 226 9.89 -4.86 -9.79
CA LEU A 226 8.58 -4.28 -9.98
C LEU A 226 8.69 -2.77 -10.27
N ARG A 227 7.73 -2.27 -11.05
CA ARG A 227 7.56 -0.84 -11.34
C ARG A 227 6.73 -0.20 -10.22
N LEU A 228 7.10 1.00 -9.81
CA LEU A 228 6.34 1.80 -8.85
C LEU A 228 5.27 2.61 -9.57
N SER A 229 4.08 2.70 -8.97
CA SER A 229 3.07 3.66 -9.38
C SER A 229 2.61 4.53 -8.22
N ALA A 230 2.47 5.82 -8.49
CA ALA A 230 1.85 6.78 -7.59
C ALA A 230 0.31 6.74 -7.68
N HIS A 231 -0.22 6.08 -8.71
CA HIS A 231 -1.64 5.86 -8.95
C HIS A 231 -2.11 4.61 -8.21
N GLY A 232 -3.33 4.64 -7.70
CA GLY A 232 -3.87 3.53 -6.90
C GLY A 232 -5.39 3.53 -6.85
N ASN A 233 -5.95 3.10 -5.73
CA ASN A 233 -7.39 2.91 -5.57
C ASN A 233 -8.22 4.19 -5.80
N MET A 234 -7.69 5.38 -5.47
CA MET A 234 -8.37 6.64 -5.75
C MET A 234 -8.49 6.89 -7.26
N ASP A 235 -7.42 6.63 -8.01
CA ASP A 235 -7.42 6.79 -9.47
C ASP A 235 -8.36 5.76 -10.12
N GLY A 236 -8.35 4.53 -9.62
CA GLY A 236 -9.26 3.48 -10.11
C GLY A 236 -10.73 3.76 -9.80
N TYR A 237 -11.03 4.43 -8.69
CA TYR A 237 -12.40 4.84 -8.34
C TYR A 237 -12.95 5.93 -9.27
N LEU A 238 -12.07 6.72 -9.89
CA LEU A 238 -12.45 7.80 -10.81
C LEU A 238 -12.54 7.37 -12.29
N LYS A 239 -12.01 6.19 -12.65
CA LYS A 239 -12.12 5.56 -13.97
C LYS A 239 -13.43 4.79 -14.08
#